data_2067985a3d2fdface90ffe542f7afbf7
#
_entry.id   2067985a3d2fdface90ffe542f7afbf7
#
_cell.length_a   1.000
_cell.length_b   1.000
_cell.length_c   1.000
_cell.angle_alpha   90.00
_cell.angle_beta   90.00
_cell.angle_gamma   90.00
#
_symmetry.space_group_name_H-M   'P 1'
#
loop_
_entity.id
_entity.type
_entity.pdbx_description
1 polymer ?
#
loop_
_entity_poly.entity_id
_entity_poly.type
_entity_poly.pdbx_seq_one_letter_code
_entity_poly.pdbx_strand_id
1 'polypeptide(L)'
;MLTDRYELPLSTASSAARDAYVQGCEAKLTMYPGALEGFDRAVAVDPGFALAHAARAHVLLERGDGAAARASMAAANSLAAGLSAREASHIAFFDLLAAGDAEAALPAVHLHLNAWPRDAVVLGTTAFTNGLIGSSGRAGQKRALLDLLERLAPSYGDDWWFTAHHGMALSENGQEMTPAQRSIDPSPKTPTTLGRRTPARTSAMRRAMQTRPAPSSRLGSPPIRVTACYIAT
;
A
#
# COMPACT_ATOMS: atom_id res chain seq x y z
N MET A 1 6.32 -14.92 15.96
CA MET A 1 6.74 -14.10 14.82
C MET A 1 5.54 -13.28 14.41
N LEU A 2 5.69 -11.98 14.16
CA LEU A 2 4.61 -11.11 13.69
C LEU A 2 4.38 -11.37 12.21
N THR A 3 3.12 -11.17 11.74
CA THR A 3 2.73 -11.38 10.33
C THR A 3 1.97 -10.18 9.81
N ASP A 4 1.92 -10.02 8.49
CA ASP A 4 1.04 -9.09 7.81
C ASP A 4 -0.38 -9.65 7.65
N ARG A 5 -1.23 -8.94 6.88
CA ARG A 5 -2.62 -9.35 6.58
C ARG A 5 -2.69 -10.70 5.85
N TYR A 6 -1.70 -11.03 5.06
CA TYR A 6 -1.65 -12.25 4.26
C TYR A 6 -0.90 -13.38 4.96
N GLU A 7 -0.69 -13.24 6.30
CA GLU A 7 -0.02 -14.20 7.18
C GLU A 7 1.47 -14.40 6.84
N LEU A 8 2.05 -13.47 6.09
CA LEU A 8 3.47 -13.52 5.78
C LEU A 8 4.30 -13.02 6.96
N PRO A 9 5.32 -13.78 7.39
CA PRO A 9 6.17 -13.40 8.52
C PRO A 9 6.92 -12.09 8.26
N LEU A 10 7.04 -11.26 9.30
CA LEU A 10 7.76 -10.00 9.27
C LEU A 10 8.95 -10.02 10.23
N SER A 11 10.09 -9.43 9.82
CA SER A 11 11.33 -9.42 10.60
C SER A 11 11.33 -8.46 11.78
N THR A 12 10.33 -7.56 11.87
CA THR A 12 10.21 -6.69 13.05
C THR A 12 9.73 -7.45 14.28
N ALA A 13 10.28 -7.13 15.45
CA ALA A 13 9.79 -7.60 16.75
C ALA A 13 8.74 -6.64 17.36
N SER A 14 8.59 -5.43 16.82
CA SER A 14 7.68 -4.41 17.31
C SER A 14 6.28 -4.58 16.73
N SER A 15 5.30 -4.87 17.58
CA SER A 15 3.89 -4.92 17.15
C SER A 15 3.39 -3.56 16.65
N ALA A 16 3.87 -2.46 17.22
CA ALA A 16 3.49 -1.12 16.78
C ALA A 16 4.05 -0.79 15.38
N ALA A 17 5.30 -1.22 15.09
CA ALA A 17 5.88 -1.08 13.76
C ALA A 17 5.13 -1.95 12.73
N ARG A 18 4.81 -3.22 13.11
CA ARG A 18 4.00 -4.11 12.30
C ARG A 18 2.64 -3.50 11.98
N ASP A 19 1.93 -2.96 12.98
CA ASP A 19 0.59 -2.38 12.80
C ASP A 19 0.63 -1.15 11.88
N ALA A 20 1.66 -0.30 12.03
CA ALA A 20 1.87 0.85 11.17
C ALA A 20 2.19 0.42 9.71
N TYR A 21 3.02 -0.61 9.54
CA TYR A 21 3.35 -1.19 8.23
C TYR A 21 2.10 -1.77 7.55
N VAL A 22 1.32 -2.56 8.27
CA VAL A 22 0.08 -3.16 7.74
C VAL A 22 -0.92 -2.07 7.32
N GLN A 23 -1.07 -0.99 8.10
CA GLN A 23 -1.90 0.16 7.71
C GLN A 23 -1.39 0.83 6.43
N GLY A 24 -0.07 0.99 6.29
CA GLY A 24 0.55 1.49 5.08
C GLY A 24 0.28 0.60 3.87
N CYS A 25 0.42 -0.72 4.02
CA CYS A 25 0.11 -1.69 2.98
C CYS A 25 -1.36 -1.66 2.57
N GLU A 26 -2.29 -1.60 3.54
CA GLU A 26 -3.73 -1.49 3.26
C GLU A 26 -4.05 -0.22 2.45
N ALA A 27 -3.53 0.93 2.89
CA ALA A 27 -3.73 2.18 2.18
C ALA A 27 -3.15 2.12 0.75
N LYS A 28 -1.97 1.50 0.58
CA LYS A 28 -1.32 1.32 -0.72
C LYS A 28 -2.15 0.42 -1.64
N LEU A 29 -2.58 -0.74 -1.17
CA LEU A 29 -3.34 -1.73 -1.94
C LEU A 29 -4.73 -1.20 -2.33
N THR A 30 -5.35 -0.41 -1.48
CA THR A 30 -6.67 0.19 -1.71
C THR A 30 -6.61 1.54 -2.40
N MET A 31 -5.42 2.06 -2.70
CA MET A 31 -5.20 3.40 -3.25
C MET A 31 -5.80 4.54 -2.38
N TYR A 32 -5.97 4.28 -1.08
CA TYR A 32 -6.39 5.32 -0.13
C TYR A 32 -5.20 6.16 0.35
N PRO A 33 -5.44 7.41 0.77
CA PRO A 33 -4.41 8.23 1.41
C PRO A 33 -3.88 7.54 2.68
N GLY A 34 -2.60 7.82 3.03
CA GLY A 34 -2.01 7.36 4.28
C GLY A 34 -0.94 6.28 4.14
N ALA A 35 -0.65 5.80 2.92
CA ALA A 35 0.37 4.78 2.71
C ALA A 35 1.75 5.25 3.19
N LEU A 36 2.20 6.44 2.76
CA LEU A 36 3.51 6.98 3.16
C LEU A 36 3.57 7.22 4.67
N GLU A 37 2.53 7.81 5.24
CA GLU A 37 2.41 8.08 6.67
C GLU A 37 2.44 6.79 7.51
N GLY A 38 1.88 5.70 7.00
CA GLY A 38 1.95 4.36 7.61
C GLY A 38 3.38 3.85 7.64
N PHE A 39 4.08 3.90 6.51
CA PHE A 39 5.47 3.45 6.42
C PHE A 39 6.43 4.37 7.17
N ASP A 40 6.22 5.69 7.18
CA ASP A 40 6.99 6.63 7.99
C ASP A 40 6.89 6.29 9.48
N ARG A 41 5.69 5.99 9.98
CA ARG A 41 5.49 5.55 11.38
C ARG A 41 6.18 4.20 11.65
N ALA A 42 6.08 3.24 10.73
CA ALA A 42 6.72 1.95 10.89
C ALA A 42 8.26 2.09 11.05
N VAL A 43 8.88 2.88 10.18
CA VAL A 43 10.32 3.21 10.22
C VAL A 43 10.70 3.99 11.48
N ALA A 44 9.86 4.94 11.91
CA ALA A 44 10.12 5.72 13.13
C ALA A 44 10.07 4.86 14.39
N VAL A 45 9.17 3.86 14.44
CA VAL A 45 9.03 2.93 15.58
C VAL A 45 10.11 1.86 15.57
N ASP A 46 10.46 1.34 14.40
CA ASP A 46 11.51 0.34 14.23
C ASP A 46 12.39 0.71 13.01
N PRO A 47 13.46 1.47 13.21
CA PRO A 47 14.40 1.81 12.16
C PRO A 47 15.10 0.61 11.51
N GLY A 48 15.09 -0.57 12.16
CA GLY A 48 15.62 -1.83 11.65
C GLY A 48 14.65 -2.60 10.76
N PHE A 49 13.42 -2.11 10.54
CA PHE A 49 12.42 -2.83 9.76
C PHE A 49 12.62 -2.60 8.25
N ALA A 50 13.43 -3.45 7.62
CA ALA A 50 13.87 -3.32 6.23
C ALA A 50 12.70 -3.24 5.22
N LEU A 51 11.64 -4.06 5.37
CA LEU A 51 10.47 -4.01 4.49
C LEU A 51 9.74 -2.67 4.56
N ALA A 52 9.68 -2.03 5.74
CA ALA A 52 9.05 -0.71 5.86
C ALA A 52 9.83 0.35 5.08
N HIS A 53 11.16 0.29 5.10
CA HIS A 53 12.00 1.16 4.27
C HIS A 53 11.78 0.91 2.77
N ALA A 54 11.70 -0.34 2.32
CA ALA A 54 11.47 -0.69 0.93
C ALA A 54 10.08 -0.23 0.45
N ALA A 55 9.02 -0.47 1.22
CA ALA A 55 7.68 -0.03 0.91
C ALA A 55 7.56 1.50 0.89
N ARG A 56 8.23 2.18 1.83
CA ARG A 56 8.36 3.63 1.85
C ARG A 56 9.03 4.16 0.58
N ALA A 57 10.14 3.54 0.17
CA ALA A 57 10.86 3.91 -1.05
C ALA A 57 9.96 3.81 -2.29
N HIS A 58 9.18 2.74 -2.40
CA HIS A 58 8.25 2.55 -3.52
C HIS A 58 7.18 3.65 -3.59
N VAL A 59 6.56 4.02 -2.46
CA VAL A 59 5.57 5.11 -2.43
C VAL A 59 6.20 6.47 -2.75
N LEU A 60 7.43 6.73 -2.29
CA LEU A 60 8.15 7.96 -2.62
C LEU A 60 8.48 8.03 -4.11
N LEU A 61 8.86 6.91 -4.71
CA LEU A 61 9.10 6.83 -6.16
C LEU A 61 7.84 7.19 -6.96
N GLU A 62 6.69 6.63 -6.59
CA GLU A 62 5.40 6.94 -7.23
C GLU A 62 4.98 8.41 -7.09
N ARG A 63 5.40 9.06 -5.99
CA ARG A 63 5.17 10.50 -5.76
C ARG A 63 6.16 11.40 -6.50
N GLY A 64 7.15 10.82 -7.21
CA GLY A 64 8.19 11.56 -7.92
C GLY A 64 9.35 12.03 -7.04
N ASP A 65 9.39 11.66 -5.76
CA ASP A 65 10.52 11.98 -4.87
C ASP A 65 11.61 10.91 -4.98
N GLY A 66 12.29 10.92 -6.10
CA GLY A 66 13.35 9.94 -6.38
C GLY A 66 14.56 10.05 -5.44
N ALA A 67 14.83 11.20 -4.85
CA ALA A 67 15.94 11.36 -3.90
C ALA A 67 15.63 10.66 -2.58
N ALA A 68 14.47 10.91 -2.00
CA ALA A 68 14.01 10.26 -0.77
C ALA A 68 13.77 8.76 -0.99
N ALA A 69 13.28 8.35 -2.17
CA ALA A 69 13.11 6.94 -2.54
C ALA A 69 14.45 6.19 -2.51
N ARG A 70 15.50 6.74 -3.16
CA ARG A 70 16.83 6.14 -3.14
C ARG A 70 17.43 6.06 -1.73
N ALA A 71 17.27 7.10 -0.92
CA ALA A 71 17.75 7.09 0.47
C ALA A 71 17.04 5.99 1.29
N SER A 72 15.73 5.84 1.11
CA SER A 72 14.95 4.81 1.81
C SER A 72 15.32 3.41 1.33
N MET A 73 15.57 3.23 0.03
CA MET A 73 16.00 1.93 -0.53
C MET A 73 17.41 1.55 -0.05
N ALA A 74 18.33 2.51 0.03
CA ALA A 74 19.66 2.28 0.58
C ALA A 74 19.60 1.83 2.05
N ALA A 75 18.69 2.41 2.85
CA ALA A 75 18.45 1.95 4.22
C ALA A 75 17.92 0.50 4.25
N ALA A 76 16.95 0.15 3.40
CA ALA A 76 16.44 -1.23 3.28
C ALA A 76 17.57 -2.22 2.94
N ASN A 77 18.39 -1.89 1.96
CA ASN A 77 19.51 -2.72 1.51
C ASN A 77 20.57 -2.91 2.61
N SER A 78 20.85 -1.86 3.39
CA SER A 78 21.81 -1.96 4.51
C SER A 78 21.35 -2.90 5.63
N LEU A 79 20.05 -3.15 5.72
CA LEU A 79 19.39 -4.02 6.71
C LEU A 79 19.12 -5.43 6.17
N ALA A 80 19.48 -5.72 4.92
CA ALA A 80 19.13 -6.99 4.26
C ALA A 80 19.84 -8.22 4.85
N ALA A 81 20.94 -8.04 5.59
CA ALA A 81 21.66 -9.14 6.21
C ALA A 81 20.81 -9.81 7.31
N GLY A 82 20.56 -11.11 7.17
CA GLY A 82 19.80 -11.90 8.15
C GLY A 82 18.29 -11.90 7.96
N LEU A 83 17.77 -11.28 6.92
CA LEU A 83 16.36 -11.35 6.56
C LEU A 83 15.97 -12.75 6.05
N SER A 84 14.68 -13.05 6.10
CA SER A 84 14.13 -14.22 5.43
C SER A 84 14.35 -14.15 3.92
N ALA A 85 14.40 -15.29 3.24
CA ALA A 85 14.53 -15.34 1.78
C ALA A 85 13.41 -14.56 1.07
N ARG A 86 12.18 -14.54 1.64
CA ARG A 86 11.08 -13.74 1.12
C ARG A 86 11.37 -12.25 1.17
N GLU A 87 11.76 -11.75 2.34
CA GLU A 87 11.99 -10.32 2.53
C GLU A 87 13.18 -9.83 1.71
N ALA A 88 14.25 -10.62 1.64
CA ALA A 88 15.39 -10.32 0.77
C ALA A 88 14.98 -10.23 -0.71
N SER A 89 14.15 -11.18 -1.18
CA SER A 89 13.63 -11.16 -2.55
C SER A 89 12.69 -9.99 -2.82
N HIS A 90 11.82 -9.64 -1.85
CA HIS A 90 10.92 -8.48 -1.93
C HIS A 90 11.73 -7.17 -2.06
N ILE A 91 12.75 -6.97 -1.22
CA ILE A 91 13.61 -5.79 -1.22
C ILE A 91 14.39 -5.71 -2.54
N ALA A 92 14.98 -6.83 -2.99
CA ALA A 92 15.72 -6.87 -4.26
C ALA A 92 14.83 -6.49 -5.45
N PHE A 93 13.58 -6.95 -5.47
CA PHE A 93 12.62 -6.55 -6.51
C PHE A 93 12.29 -5.04 -6.44
N PHE A 94 12.11 -4.48 -5.26
CA PHE A 94 11.85 -3.03 -5.12
C PHE A 94 13.06 -2.17 -5.45
N ASP A 95 14.27 -2.69 -5.25
CA ASP A 95 15.51 -2.04 -5.67
C ASP A 95 15.58 -1.90 -7.20
N LEU A 96 15.18 -2.95 -7.94
CA LEU A 96 15.06 -2.89 -9.40
C LEU A 96 14.03 -1.85 -9.86
N LEU A 97 12.89 -1.76 -9.19
CA LEU A 97 11.89 -0.72 -9.49
C LEU A 97 12.44 0.69 -9.20
N ALA A 98 13.16 0.87 -8.10
CA ALA A 98 13.77 2.14 -7.73
C ALA A 98 14.90 2.56 -8.69
N ALA A 99 15.59 1.59 -9.27
CA ALA A 99 16.57 1.80 -10.32
C ALA A 99 15.96 2.10 -11.71
N GLY A 100 14.64 1.88 -11.87
CA GLY A 100 13.96 2.00 -13.17
C GLY A 100 14.26 0.84 -14.12
N ASP A 101 14.82 -0.26 -13.62
CA ASP A 101 15.18 -1.44 -14.42
C ASP A 101 13.96 -2.38 -14.58
N ALA A 102 13.01 -1.94 -15.42
CA ALA A 102 11.81 -2.72 -15.71
C ALA A 102 12.11 -4.06 -16.40
N GLU A 103 13.22 -4.16 -17.16
CA GLU A 103 13.60 -5.38 -17.83
C GLU A 103 14.00 -6.47 -16.83
N ALA A 104 14.81 -6.14 -15.85
CA ALA A 104 15.18 -7.06 -14.77
C ALA A 104 14.02 -7.27 -13.77
N ALA A 105 13.20 -6.26 -13.52
CA ALA A 105 12.08 -6.37 -12.58
C ALA A 105 10.99 -7.35 -13.05
N LEU A 106 10.73 -7.45 -14.36
CA LEU A 106 9.72 -8.37 -14.90
C LEU A 106 9.98 -9.86 -14.55
N PRO A 107 11.14 -10.46 -14.83
CA PRO A 107 11.41 -11.82 -14.38
C PRO A 107 11.48 -11.94 -12.86
N ALA A 108 12.00 -10.92 -12.15
CA ALA A 108 12.12 -10.92 -10.71
C ALA A 108 10.76 -11.01 -10.01
N VAL A 109 9.74 -10.28 -10.47
CA VAL A 109 8.38 -10.35 -9.89
C VAL A 109 7.77 -11.73 -10.08
N HIS A 110 7.97 -12.36 -11.24
CA HIS A 110 7.47 -13.73 -11.48
C HIS A 110 8.15 -14.74 -10.57
N LEU A 111 9.48 -14.66 -10.39
CA LEU A 111 10.21 -15.54 -9.49
C LEU A 111 9.74 -15.37 -8.04
N HIS A 112 9.59 -14.12 -7.59
CA HIS A 112 9.11 -13.81 -6.25
C HIS A 112 7.71 -14.39 -6.02
N LEU A 113 6.75 -14.09 -6.88
CA LEU A 113 5.36 -14.52 -6.72
C LEU A 113 5.16 -16.03 -6.92
N ASN A 114 6.07 -16.73 -7.62
CA ASN A 114 6.08 -18.18 -7.67
C ASN A 114 6.44 -18.81 -6.31
N ALA A 115 7.36 -18.20 -5.59
CA ALA A 115 7.80 -18.68 -4.27
C ALA A 115 6.88 -18.20 -3.13
N TRP A 116 6.36 -16.98 -3.23
CA TRP A 116 5.51 -16.33 -2.22
C TRP A 116 4.26 -15.72 -2.87
N PRO A 117 3.31 -16.55 -3.30
CA PRO A 117 2.15 -16.12 -4.09
C PRO A 117 1.25 -15.12 -3.38
N ARG A 118 1.27 -15.07 -2.03
CA ARG A 118 0.45 -14.17 -1.21
C ARG A 118 1.12 -12.84 -0.88
N ASP A 119 2.30 -12.52 -1.45
CA ASP A 119 2.91 -11.22 -1.24
C ASP A 119 2.19 -10.15 -2.08
N ALA A 120 1.06 -9.68 -1.54
CA ALA A 120 0.17 -8.75 -2.21
C ALA A 120 0.81 -7.38 -2.46
N VAL A 121 1.80 -6.98 -1.66
CA VAL A 121 2.50 -5.71 -1.85
C VAL A 121 3.36 -5.77 -3.12
N VAL A 122 4.02 -6.88 -3.36
CA VAL A 122 4.74 -7.14 -4.62
C VAL A 122 3.76 -7.30 -5.77
N LEU A 123 2.71 -8.12 -5.60
CA LEU A 123 1.69 -8.30 -6.63
C LEU A 123 1.03 -6.97 -7.03
N GLY A 124 0.79 -6.08 -6.08
CA GLY A 124 0.18 -4.77 -6.32
C GLY A 124 0.93 -3.89 -7.31
N THR A 125 2.23 -4.13 -7.53
CA THR A 125 3.01 -3.41 -8.55
C THR A 125 2.66 -3.85 -9.98
N THR A 126 2.03 -5.01 -10.14
CA THR A 126 1.71 -5.62 -11.45
C THR A 126 0.23 -5.83 -11.69
N ALA A 127 -0.58 -5.89 -10.62
CA ALA A 127 -2.00 -6.27 -10.69
C ALA A 127 -2.89 -5.28 -11.45
N PHE A 128 -2.40 -4.08 -11.70
CA PHE A 128 -3.10 -3.06 -12.47
C PHE A 128 -2.71 -3.08 -13.94
N THR A 129 -3.62 -2.69 -14.82
CA THR A 129 -3.37 -2.56 -16.27
C THR A 129 -2.17 -1.66 -16.61
N ASN A 130 -1.93 -0.65 -15.79
CA ASN A 130 -0.79 0.28 -15.90
C ASN A 130 0.36 -0.09 -14.95
N GLY A 131 0.32 -1.26 -14.31
CA GLY A 131 1.42 -1.80 -13.51
C GLY A 131 2.59 -2.29 -14.37
N LEU A 132 3.59 -2.88 -13.73
CA LEU A 132 4.84 -3.31 -14.38
C LEU A 132 4.64 -4.18 -15.64
N ILE A 133 3.69 -5.14 -15.60
CA ILE A 133 3.39 -6.00 -16.75
C ILE A 133 2.62 -5.21 -17.81
N GLY A 134 1.55 -4.51 -17.41
CA GLY A 134 0.67 -3.79 -18.33
C GLY A 134 1.32 -2.60 -19.04
N SER A 135 2.32 -1.96 -18.42
CA SER A 135 3.10 -0.87 -19.00
C SER A 135 4.38 -1.31 -19.72
N SER A 136 4.64 -2.62 -19.80
CA SER A 136 5.88 -3.17 -20.37
C SER A 136 6.07 -2.92 -21.88
N GLY A 137 4.99 -2.52 -22.59
CA GLY A 137 5.01 -2.38 -24.05
C GLY A 137 5.11 -3.70 -24.82
N ARG A 138 5.13 -4.85 -24.13
CA ARG A 138 5.25 -6.17 -24.77
C ARG A 138 3.92 -6.61 -25.38
N ALA A 139 3.98 -7.24 -26.54
CA ALA A 139 2.79 -7.82 -27.14
C ALA A 139 2.17 -8.87 -26.20
N GLY A 140 0.83 -8.86 -26.06
CA GLY A 140 0.12 -9.81 -25.21
C GLY A 140 0.18 -9.51 -23.71
N GLN A 141 0.63 -8.33 -23.30
CA GLN A 141 0.77 -7.93 -21.89
C GLN A 141 -0.51 -8.12 -21.06
N LYS A 142 -1.69 -7.85 -21.63
CA LYS A 142 -2.99 -8.07 -20.95
C LYS A 142 -3.23 -9.54 -20.64
N ARG A 143 -2.92 -10.42 -21.60
CA ARG A 143 -3.02 -11.87 -21.40
C ARG A 143 -1.98 -12.35 -20.40
N ALA A 144 -0.76 -11.86 -20.45
CA ALA A 144 0.30 -12.20 -19.49
C ALA A 144 -0.07 -11.81 -18.05
N LEU A 145 -0.73 -10.65 -17.86
CA LEU A 145 -1.27 -10.27 -16.56
C LEU A 145 -2.37 -11.21 -16.10
N LEU A 146 -3.32 -11.55 -16.97
CA LEU A 146 -4.39 -12.49 -16.64
C LEU A 146 -3.82 -13.87 -16.27
N ASP A 147 -2.87 -14.41 -17.04
CA ASP A 147 -2.21 -15.69 -16.77
C ASP A 147 -1.51 -15.71 -15.39
N LEU A 148 -0.89 -14.58 -15.02
CA LEU A 148 -0.31 -14.42 -13.68
C LEU A 148 -1.39 -14.51 -12.61
N LEU A 149 -2.48 -13.75 -12.74
CA LEU A 149 -3.55 -13.72 -11.74
C LEU A 149 -4.30 -15.06 -11.67
N GLU A 150 -4.59 -15.71 -12.80
CA GLU A 150 -5.20 -17.06 -12.82
C GLU A 150 -4.34 -18.08 -12.06
N ARG A 151 -3.01 -18.03 -12.23
CA ARG A 151 -2.08 -18.91 -11.51
C ARG A 151 -2.07 -18.64 -10.00
N LEU A 152 -2.20 -17.40 -9.58
CA LEU A 152 -2.17 -17.01 -8.18
C LEU A 152 -3.51 -17.17 -7.46
N ALA A 153 -4.63 -17.23 -8.20
CA ALA A 153 -5.99 -17.26 -7.65
C ALA A 153 -6.21 -18.33 -6.56
N PRO A 154 -5.68 -19.58 -6.67
CA PRO A 154 -5.86 -20.57 -5.61
C PRO A 154 -5.26 -20.16 -4.26
N SER A 155 -4.23 -19.29 -4.25
CA SER A 155 -3.58 -18.82 -3.03
C SER A 155 -4.34 -17.71 -2.32
N TYR A 156 -5.24 -17.00 -3.02
CA TYR A 156 -5.98 -15.87 -2.47
C TYR A 156 -7.41 -16.23 -2.04
N GLY A 157 -8.01 -17.30 -2.62
CA GLY A 157 -9.37 -17.69 -2.30
C GLY A 157 -10.37 -16.55 -2.51
N ASP A 158 -11.14 -16.22 -1.45
CA ASP A 158 -12.17 -15.18 -1.46
C ASP A 158 -11.62 -13.77 -1.12
N ASP A 159 -10.31 -13.53 -1.25
CA ASP A 159 -9.76 -12.20 -0.98
C ASP A 159 -10.35 -11.16 -1.94
N TRP A 160 -11.05 -10.17 -1.39
CA TRP A 160 -11.78 -9.17 -2.17
C TRP A 160 -10.87 -8.32 -3.04
N TRP A 161 -9.67 -7.96 -2.54
CA TRP A 161 -8.70 -7.14 -3.28
C TRP A 161 -8.19 -7.90 -4.51
N PHE A 162 -7.78 -9.16 -4.30
CA PHE A 162 -7.33 -10.01 -5.40
C PHE A 162 -8.44 -10.24 -6.43
N THR A 163 -9.65 -10.55 -5.98
CA THR A 163 -10.81 -10.80 -6.87
C THR A 163 -11.16 -9.59 -7.72
N ALA A 164 -11.07 -8.37 -7.15
CA ALA A 164 -11.31 -7.15 -7.90
C ALA A 164 -10.30 -6.99 -9.06
N HIS A 165 -9.01 -7.22 -8.81
CA HIS A 165 -7.96 -7.14 -9.82
C HIS A 165 -8.06 -8.25 -10.87
N HIS A 166 -8.37 -9.47 -10.44
CA HIS A 166 -8.60 -10.60 -11.34
C HIS A 166 -9.80 -10.35 -12.26
N GLY A 167 -10.91 -9.82 -11.72
CA GLY A 167 -12.09 -9.44 -12.49
C GLY A 167 -11.80 -8.34 -13.52
N MET A 168 -10.98 -7.36 -13.16
CA MET A 168 -10.52 -6.33 -14.09
C MET A 168 -9.70 -6.94 -15.23
N ALA A 169 -8.75 -7.82 -14.91
CA ALA A 169 -7.92 -8.48 -15.93
C ALA A 169 -8.75 -9.39 -16.87
N LEU A 170 -9.76 -10.09 -16.34
CA LEU A 170 -10.72 -10.85 -17.15
C LEU A 170 -11.45 -9.94 -18.14
N SER A 171 -12.02 -8.85 -17.65
CA SER A 171 -12.74 -7.88 -18.48
C SER A 171 -11.86 -7.28 -19.58
N GLU A 172 -10.61 -6.97 -19.28
CA GLU A 172 -9.64 -6.46 -20.26
C GLU A 172 -9.26 -7.46 -21.36
N ASN A 173 -9.46 -8.75 -21.10
CA ASN A 173 -9.29 -9.83 -22.06
C ASN A 173 -10.60 -10.29 -22.69
N GLY A 174 -11.71 -9.55 -22.50
CA GLY A 174 -13.03 -9.86 -23.06
C GLY A 174 -13.71 -11.06 -22.41
N GLN A 175 -13.31 -11.42 -21.19
CA GLN A 175 -13.89 -12.52 -20.41
C GLN A 175 -14.78 -11.96 -19.29
N GLU A 176 -15.80 -12.69 -18.91
CA GLU A 176 -16.68 -12.31 -17.81
C GLU A 176 -16.27 -13.00 -16.49
N MET A 177 -16.47 -12.30 -15.38
CA MET A 177 -16.37 -12.90 -14.05
C MET A 177 -17.44 -13.98 -13.87
N THR A 178 -17.09 -15.07 -13.22
CA THR A 178 -18.06 -16.09 -12.81
C THR A 178 -19.05 -15.52 -11.77
N PRO A 179 -20.25 -16.11 -11.62
CA PRO A 179 -21.20 -15.68 -10.59
C PRO A 179 -20.59 -15.71 -9.17
N ALA A 180 -19.75 -16.69 -8.85
CA ALA A 180 -19.08 -16.79 -7.56
C ALA A 180 -18.12 -15.60 -7.33
N GLN A 181 -17.33 -15.23 -8.33
CA GLN A 181 -16.43 -14.07 -8.24
C GLN A 181 -17.18 -12.74 -8.07
N ARG A 182 -18.37 -12.61 -8.71
CA ARG A 182 -19.22 -11.42 -8.59
C ARG A 182 -19.87 -11.28 -7.21
N SER A 183 -20.01 -12.37 -6.46
CA SER A 183 -20.68 -12.40 -5.15
C SER A 183 -19.74 -12.10 -3.98
N ILE A 184 -18.47 -11.84 -4.22
CA ILE A 184 -17.53 -11.52 -3.14
C ILE A 184 -17.81 -10.12 -2.63
N ASP A 185 -18.11 -10.02 -1.33
CA ASP A 185 -18.33 -8.75 -0.63
C ASP A 185 -17.03 -7.92 -0.66
N PRO A 186 -17.03 -6.73 -1.28
CA PRO A 186 -15.85 -5.88 -1.33
C PRO A 186 -15.51 -5.22 0.01
N SER A 187 -16.33 -5.44 1.04
CA SER A 187 -16.07 -4.88 2.37
C SER A 187 -14.87 -5.57 3.01
N PRO A 188 -13.85 -4.80 3.45
CA PRO A 188 -12.75 -5.38 4.21
C PRO A 188 -13.32 -6.05 5.46
N LYS A 189 -13.18 -7.37 5.55
CA LYS A 189 -13.51 -8.11 6.78
C LYS A 189 -12.56 -7.61 7.86
N THR A 190 -13.01 -6.68 8.67
CA THR A 190 -12.26 -6.18 9.82
C THR A 190 -11.92 -7.38 10.69
N PRO A 191 -10.66 -7.64 11.06
CA PRO A 191 -10.35 -8.69 12.02
C PRO A 191 -11.10 -8.41 13.31
N THR A 192 -12.07 -9.25 13.62
CA THR A 192 -12.82 -9.18 14.89
C THR A 192 -11.91 -9.73 15.98
N THR A 193 -10.93 -8.96 16.45
CA THR A 193 -10.28 -9.19 17.73
C THR A 193 -9.43 -7.99 18.15
N LEU A 194 -10.11 -6.92 18.53
CA LEU A 194 -9.60 -6.08 19.60
C LEU A 194 -10.79 -5.86 20.52
N GLY A 195 -10.76 -6.59 21.66
CA GLY A 195 -11.74 -6.44 22.71
C GLY A 195 -11.93 -4.95 23.00
N ARG A 196 -13.12 -4.45 22.71
CA ARG A 196 -13.58 -3.11 23.07
C ARG A 196 -13.49 -2.98 24.58
N ARG A 197 -12.35 -2.56 25.12
CA ARG A 197 -12.36 -1.91 26.42
C ARG A 197 -13.02 -0.55 26.19
N THR A 198 -14.29 -0.50 26.45
CA THR A 198 -15.04 0.74 26.60
C THR A 198 -14.38 1.52 27.74
N PRO A 199 -13.78 2.70 27.53
CA PRO A 199 -13.41 3.53 28.66
C PRO A 199 -14.72 3.98 29.28
N ALA A 200 -14.86 3.68 30.59
CA ALA A 200 -15.97 4.19 31.41
C ALA A 200 -16.00 5.70 31.25
N ARG A 201 -17.01 6.22 30.59
CA ARG A 201 -17.28 7.66 30.51
C ARG A 201 -17.62 8.16 31.91
N THR A 202 -16.64 8.76 32.55
CA THR A 202 -16.83 9.49 33.79
C THR A 202 -17.78 10.64 33.51
N SER A 203 -18.88 10.68 34.28
CA SER A 203 -19.98 11.66 34.21
C SER A 203 -19.57 13.13 34.47
N ALA A 204 -18.28 13.40 34.66
CA ALA A 204 -17.73 14.75 34.88
C ALA A 204 -17.66 15.61 33.62
N MET A 205 -17.67 15.02 32.41
CA MET A 205 -17.47 15.78 31.15
C MET A 205 -18.78 16.36 30.58
N ARG A 206 -19.93 16.01 31.12
CA ARG A 206 -21.24 16.55 30.69
C ARG A 206 -21.58 17.91 31.30
N ARG A 207 -20.90 18.34 32.37
CA ARG A 207 -21.17 19.65 33.04
C ARG A 207 -20.38 20.83 32.46
N ALA A 208 -19.30 20.59 31.74
CA ALA A 208 -18.44 21.65 31.21
C ALA A 208 -18.89 22.25 29.87
N MET A 209 -19.88 21.67 29.20
CA MET A 209 -20.35 22.14 27.88
C MET A 209 -21.62 23.00 27.92
N GLN A 210 -22.16 23.32 29.09
CA GLN A 210 -23.43 24.08 29.20
C GLN A 210 -23.27 25.56 29.61
N THR A 211 -22.06 26.09 29.73
CA THR A 211 -21.84 27.48 30.07
C THR A 211 -20.82 28.19 29.17
N ARG A 212 -21.15 28.37 27.89
CA ARG A 212 -20.50 29.37 27.05
C ARG A 212 -21.58 30.21 26.35
N PRO A 213 -21.62 31.55 26.61
CA PRO A 213 -22.50 32.42 25.84
C PRO A 213 -21.99 32.58 24.40
N ALA A 214 -22.92 32.73 23.46
CA ALA A 214 -22.65 32.98 22.05
C ALA A 214 -21.86 34.24 21.78
N PRO A 215 -20.88 34.26 20.87
CA PRO A 215 -20.24 35.50 20.45
C PRO A 215 -21.14 36.28 19.48
N SER A 216 -21.33 37.55 19.77
CA SER A 216 -22.07 38.53 18.97
C SER A 216 -21.39 38.78 17.63
N SER A 217 -22.17 38.75 16.56
CA SER A 217 -21.84 39.16 15.21
C SER A 217 -21.42 40.62 15.13
N ARG A 218 -20.20 40.93 14.65
CA ARG A 218 -19.90 42.20 13.97
C ARG A 218 -19.07 41.91 12.71
N LEU A 219 -19.58 42.45 11.64
CA LEU A 219 -19.10 42.51 10.27
C LEU A 219 -17.73 43.17 10.14
N GLY A 220 -16.94 42.75 9.16
CA GLY A 220 -15.78 43.45 8.66
C GLY A 220 -14.92 42.59 7.74
N SER A 221 -15.28 42.47 6.48
CA SER A 221 -14.43 41.87 5.44
C SER A 221 -13.46 42.93 4.89
N PRO A 222 -12.16 42.68 4.78
CA PRO A 222 -11.26 43.50 3.98
C PRO A 222 -11.19 42.95 2.52
N PRO A 223 -10.90 43.83 1.53
CA PRO A 223 -10.96 43.48 0.12
C PRO A 223 -9.76 42.65 -0.36
N ILE A 224 -10.05 41.68 -1.25
CA ILE A 224 -9.05 40.89 -1.95
C ILE A 224 -8.37 41.75 -3.01
N ARG A 225 -7.06 41.96 -2.90
CA ARG A 225 -6.22 42.48 -3.99
C ARG A 225 -5.77 41.35 -4.88
N VAL A 226 -6.30 41.31 -6.09
CA VAL A 226 -5.80 40.49 -7.18
C VAL A 226 -4.59 41.20 -7.79
N THR A 227 -3.41 40.64 -7.64
CA THR A 227 -2.21 41.09 -8.36
C THR A 227 -2.01 40.15 -9.55
N ALA A 228 -2.30 40.66 -10.74
CA ALA A 228 -1.99 40.00 -11.99
C ALA A 228 -0.49 40.08 -12.23
N CYS A 229 0.21 38.96 -12.34
CA CYS A 229 1.56 38.88 -12.87
C CYS A 229 1.48 38.65 -14.38
N TYR A 230 1.85 39.66 -15.14
CA TYR A 230 2.11 39.63 -16.59
C TYR A 230 3.43 38.90 -16.83
N ILE A 231 3.42 37.89 -17.69
CA ILE A 231 4.63 37.31 -18.26
C ILE A 231 4.89 38.02 -19.59
N ALA A 232 6.04 38.65 -19.72
CA ALA A 232 6.55 39.15 -20.99
C ALA A 232 7.81 38.37 -21.39
N THR A 233 7.76 37.82 -22.61
CA THR A 233 8.82 37.31 -23.51
C THR A 233 9.97 36.51 -22.93
#